data_dca6503a01f57afdf941bc481c0e6cfa
#
_entry.id   dca6503a01f57afdf941bc481c0e6cfa
#
_cell.length_a   1.000
_cell.length_b   1.000
_cell.length_c   1.000
_cell.angle_alpha   90.00
_cell.angle_beta   90.00
_cell.angle_gamma   90.00
#
_symmetry.space_group_name_H-M   'P 1'
#
loop_
_entity.id
_entity.type
_entity.pdbx_description
1 polymer ?
#
loop_
_entity_poly.entity_id
_entity_poly.type
_entity_poly.pdbx_seq_one_letter_code
_entity_poly.pdbx_strand_id
1 'polypeptide(L)'
;MLYRVVLSFILLCILGYGIRLLAGFRHNMRQHKTIGQNLTSGQEVVKIPPADLPRRGVAKTHSDFWKVRLERRCYTHRGKLVEVNEWSIRIQHLGRRKGFALGTNNKDAAAIKARDIYLNIVAKGWDAAEAQYNPEMVVRRDDPTVGEFLAAVDAKSGLKARTFRNYGSYFRRLVADMQEFGEDPAKFSYRDGQRAAWLERVHAVKLTRITADRLNDWRVQYIKKRDVNPQARQRAVRSANSYLRCARALFSRKWIARLNLRLPDPLPFQGVKVEKNRAPKYTSNLDPKQLFNDAKAELAETNSGVYLAFLLGLGVGLRKGEIDGLEWTHVHLDKGIIEVTTTEHHGLKSAESAAGVEIDPALAKEIGRFKPKVSAGFVLESNSPARPNANLRYYRAEPTFQKLYDWLRSKGVKSDKPLHTLRKEFGSMINQHFGLYAAMTALRHADIGTTSSHYTSNRQRIALPMTELMQDKGQKA
;
A
#
# COMPACT_ATOMS: atom_id res chain seq x y z
N MET A 1 -34.30 -20.33 31.57
CA MET A 1 -33.47 -21.56 31.53
C MET A 1 -32.37 -21.54 30.48
N LEU A 2 -32.52 -20.87 29.35
CA LEU A 2 -31.48 -20.79 28.30
C LEU A 2 -30.20 -20.00 28.70
N TYR A 3 -30.32 -19.01 29.56
CA TYR A 3 -29.17 -18.14 29.96
C TYR A 3 -28.12 -18.85 30.85
N ARG A 4 -28.56 -19.87 31.64
CA ARG A 4 -27.61 -20.65 32.47
C ARG A 4 -26.81 -21.68 31.68
N VAL A 5 -27.32 -22.18 30.57
CA VAL A 5 -26.63 -23.16 29.71
C VAL A 5 -25.52 -22.48 28.89
N VAL A 6 -25.74 -21.24 28.39
CA VAL A 6 -24.75 -20.48 27.60
C VAL A 6 -23.56 -20.03 28.47
N LEU A 7 -23.80 -19.62 29.74
CA LEU A 7 -22.71 -19.24 30.62
C LEU A 7 -21.83 -20.46 31.03
N SER A 8 -22.41 -21.65 31.20
CA SER A 8 -21.63 -22.86 31.49
C SER A 8 -20.75 -23.29 30.31
N PHE A 9 -21.21 -23.10 29.08
CA PHE A 9 -20.40 -23.42 27.88
C PHE A 9 -19.25 -22.45 27.68
N ILE A 10 -19.42 -21.15 27.95
CA ILE A 10 -18.38 -20.14 27.86
C ILE A 10 -17.30 -20.35 28.94
N LEU A 11 -17.70 -20.74 30.18
CA LEU A 11 -16.74 -21.03 31.24
C LEU A 11 -15.93 -22.30 30.96
N LEU A 12 -16.51 -23.34 30.35
CA LEU A 12 -15.80 -24.57 29.97
C LEU A 12 -14.79 -24.31 28.83
N CYS A 13 -15.13 -23.44 27.87
CA CYS A 13 -14.19 -23.05 26.78
C CYS A 13 -13.01 -22.26 27.32
N ILE A 14 -13.21 -21.36 28.30
CA ILE A 14 -12.12 -20.55 28.87
C ILE A 14 -11.18 -21.43 29.73
N LEU A 15 -11.72 -22.38 30.51
CA LEU A 15 -10.92 -23.33 31.29
C LEU A 15 -10.18 -24.34 30.40
N GLY A 16 -10.78 -24.80 29.31
CA GLY A 16 -10.12 -25.70 28.34
C GLY A 16 -8.96 -25.04 27.59
N TYR A 17 -9.06 -23.76 27.26
CA TYR A 17 -7.96 -22.99 26.64
C TYR A 17 -6.83 -22.67 27.61
N GLY A 18 -7.12 -22.37 28.85
CA GLY A 18 -6.12 -22.10 29.89
C GLY A 18 -5.25 -23.32 30.22
N ILE A 19 -5.83 -24.52 30.24
CA ILE A 19 -5.09 -25.77 30.54
C ILE A 19 -4.19 -26.19 29.37
N ARG A 20 -4.58 -25.94 28.12
CA ARG A 20 -3.72 -26.20 26.95
C ARG A 20 -2.55 -25.22 26.83
N LEU A 21 -2.71 -23.97 27.24
CA LEU A 21 -1.62 -22.98 27.29
C LEU A 21 -0.59 -23.31 28.37
N LEU A 22 -1.01 -23.82 29.54
CA LEU A 22 -0.09 -24.21 30.61
C LEU A 22 0.63 -25.53 30.32
N ALA A 23 0.00 -26.48 29.60
CA ALA A 23 0.67 -27.72 29.18
C ALA A 23 1.71 -27.47 28.08
N GLY A 24 1.44 -26.57 27.13
CA GLY A 24 2.42 -26.13 26.12
C GLY A 24 3.63 -25.41 26.70
N PHE A 25 3.43 -24.64 27.78
CA PHE A 25 4.51 -23.91 28.44
C PHE A 25 5.45 -24.83 29.24
N ARG A 26 4.94 -25.91 29.85
CA ARG A 26 5.79 -26.88 30.56
C ARG A 26 6.57 -27.82 29.63
N HIS A 27 6.07 -28.12 28.45
CA HIS A 27 6.79 -28.95 27.48
C HIS A 27 7.94 -28.17 26.81
N ASN A 28 7.74 -26.86 26.55
CA ASN A 28 8.75 -26.01 25.95
C ASN A 28 9.91 -25.65 26.91
N MET A 29 9.68 -25.65 28.23
CA MET A 29 10.74 -25.36 29.20
C MET A 29 11.73 -26.53 29.42
N ARG A 30 11.36 -27.78 29.07
CA ARG A 30 12.31 -28.93 29.12
C ARG A 30 13.15 -29.09 27.85
N GLN A 31 12.76 -28.55 26.74
CA GLN A 31 13.56 -28.58 25.50
C GLN A 31 14.52 -27.40 25.33
N HIS A 32 14.38 -26.32 26.12
CA HIS A 32 15.27 -25.15 26.02
C HIS A 32 16.62 -25.29 26.72
N LYS A 33 16.97 -26.46 27.20
CA LYS A 33 18.35 -26.70 27.74
C LYS A 33 19.36 -27.18 26.70
N THR A 34 18.93 -27.40 25.42
CA THR A 34 19.87 -27.96 24.42
C THR A 34 19.83 -27.21 23.07
N ILE A 35 19.16 -26.04 22.94
CA ILE A 35 19.17 -25.28 21.69
C ILE A 35 19.54 -23.82 21.97
N GLY A 36 20.80 -23.64 22.21
CA GLY A 36 21.47 -22.33 22.23
C GLY A 36 22.43 -22.20 21.06
N GLN A 37 21.95 -22.37 19.83
CA GLN A 37 22.72 -22.07 18.62
C GLN A 37 21.77 -21.98 17.41
N ASN A 38 21.21 -20.80 17.17
CA ASN A 38 20.83 -20.46 15.79
C ASN A 38 21.86 -19.48 15.28
N LEU A 39 22.85 -20.04 14.62
CA LEU A 39 23.82 -19.35 13.80
C LEU A 39 23.23 -19.17 12.39
N THR A 40 23.12 -17.94 11.99
CA THR A 40 22.97 -17.56 10.59
C THR A 40 24.13 -18.10 9.78
N SER A 41 23.84 -18.82 8.71
CA SER A 41 24.71 -19.25 7.61
C SER A 41 25.98 -20.02 7.98
N GLY A 42 25.89 -21.35 8.04
CA GLY A 42 26.93 -22.28 7.56
C GLY A 42 28.30 -22.27 8.19
N GLN A 43 28.51 -21.71 9.36
CA GLN A 43 29.81 -21.76 10.05
C GLN A 43 29.71 -22.60 11.33
N GLU A 44 30.16 -23.85 11.26
CA GLU A 44 30.41 -24.65 12.44
C GLU A 44 31.73 -24.23 13.08
N VAL A 45 31.70 -23.92 14.38
CA VAL A 45 32.90 -23.62 15.18
C VAL A 45 33.39 -24.93 15.80
N VAL A 46 34.41 -25.53 15.22
CA VAL A 46 35.10 -26.65 15.82
C VAL A 46 35.94 -26.14 17.01
N LYS A 47 35.63 -26.58 18.18
CA LYS A 47 36.46 -26.32 19.41
C LYS A 47 37.66 -27.22 19.39
N ILE A 48 38.85 -26.69 19.15
CA ILE A 48 40.11 -27.34 19.50
C ILE A 48 40.32 -27.07 20.98
N PRO A 49 40.46 -28.09 21.85
CA PRO A 49 40.72 -27.86 23.28
C PRO A 49 42.06 -27.13 23.44
N PRO A 50 42.11 -26.07 24.25
CA PRO A 50 43.37 -25.36 24.54
C PRO A 50 44.31 -26.25 25.31
N ALA A 51 45.51 -26.47 24.79
CA ALA A 51 46.56 -27.26 25.43
C ALA A 51 47.14 -26.66 26.70
N ASP A 52 46.83 -25.37 27.01
CA ASP A 52 47.31 -24.68 28.22
C ASP A 52 46.17 -23.92 28.90
N LEU A 53 45.71 -24.42 30.04
CA LEU A 53 44.81 -23.67 30.93
C LEU A 53 45.62 -22.57 31.65
N PRO A 54 45.07 -21.35 31.78
CA PRO A 54 45.80 -20.24 32.40
C PRO A 54 46.05 -20.54 33.88
N ARG A 55 47.23 -20.18 34.37
CA ARG A 55 47.54 -20.15 35.82
C ARG A 55 46.45 -19.34 36.54
N ARG A 56 45.90 -19.86 37.62
CA ARG A 56 44.92 -19.16 38.48
C ARG A 56 45.50 -17.78 38.86
N GLY A 57 44.80 -16.68 38.46
CA GLY A 57 45.13 -15.35 38.95
C GLY A 57 45.33 -14.24 37.92
N VAL A 58 45.35 -14.51 36.60
CA VAL A 58 45.53 -13.43 35.61
C VAL A 58 44.23 -12.64 35.43
N ALA A 59 44.29 -11.31 35.66
CA ALA A 59 43.16 -10.42 35.52
C ALA A 59 42.74 -10.22 34.03
N LYS A 60 41.45 -9.99 33.76
CA LYS A 60 40.94 -9.68 32.40
C LYS A 60 41.54 -8.41 31.80
N THR A 61 42.15 -7.57 32.59
CA THR A 61 42.88 -6.37 32.19
C THR A 61 44.24 -6.65 31.57
N HIS A 62 44.76 -7.90 31.73
CA HIS A 62 46.03 -8.31 31.17
C HIS A 62 45.89 -9.11 29.86
N SER A 63 46.77 -8.92 28.90
CA SER A 63 46.71 -9.59 27.58
C SER A 63 46.84 -11.12 27.69
N ASP A 64 47.62 -11.63 28.63
CA ASP A 64 47.82 -13.09 28.84
C ASP A 64 46.51 -13.82 29.17
N PHE A 65 45.58 -13.14 29.88
CA PHE A 65 44.24 -13.67 30.10
C PHE A 65 43.54 -14.03 28.79
N TRP A 66 43.71 -13.21 27.76
CA TRP A 66 43.05 -13.34 26.47
C TRP A 66 43.82 -14.26 25.52
N LYS A 67 45.14 -14.32 25.60
CA LYS A 67 46.02 -15.11 24.74
C LYS A 67 45.64 -16.59 24.67
N VAL A 68 45.20 -17.17 25.80
CA VAL A 68 44.78 -18.58 25.93
C VAL A 68 43.32 -18.81 25.52
N ARG A 69 42.57 -17.75 25.23
CA ARG A 69 41.16 -17.79 24.89
C ARG A 69 40.88 -17.41 23.41
N LEU A 70 41.92 -17.19 22.64
CA LEU A 70 41.84 -16.94 21.23
C LEU A 70 41.40 -18.20 20.48
N GLU A 71 40.48 -18.03 19.55
CA GLU A 71 39.92 -19.11 18.72
C GLU A 71 40.13 -18.76 17.22
N ARG A 72 40.36 -19.76 16.36
CA ARG A 72 40.27 -19.61 14.92
C ARG A 72 38.92 -20.09 14.47
N ARG A 73 38.31 -19.36 13.52
CA ARG A 73 37.04 -19.74 12.94
C ARG A 73 37.25 -20.71 11.79
N CYS A 74 36.40 -21.74 11.71
CA CYS A 74 36.35 -22.64 10.57
C CYS A 74 35.03 -22.50 9.84
N TYR A 75 35.05 -22.64 8.51
CA TYR A 75 33.84 -22.71 7.69
C TYR A 75 33.98 -23.83 6.65
N THR A 76 32.85 -24.39 6.24
CA THR A 76 32.84 -25.45 5.22
C THR A 76 32.73 -24.81 3.82
N HIS A 77 33.73 -25.03 3.00
CA HIS A 77 33.69 -24.63 1.58
C HIS A 77 33.83 -25.88 0.70
N ARG A 78 32.84 -26.13 -0.16
CA ARG A 78 32.80 -27.32 -1.04
C ARG A 78 33.03 -28.64 -0.32
N GLY A 79 32.45 -28.81 0.86
CA GLY A 79 32.59 -30.03 1.68
C GLY A 79 33.90 -30.17 2.44
N LYS A 80 34.84 -29.20 2.33
CA LYS A 80 36.10 -29.18 3.09
C LYS A 80 36.04 -28.11 4.17
N LEU A 81 36.52 -28.47 5.36
CA LEU A 81 36.67 -27.54 6.47
C LEU A 81 37.88 -26.61 6.20
N VAL A 82 37.64 -25.32 6.16
CA VAL A 82 38.68 -24.30 5.93
C VAL A 82 38.79 -23.46 7.18
N GLU A 83 39.99 -23.39 7.75
CA GLU A 83 40.29 -22.54 8.90
C GLU A 83 40.65 -21.12 8.43
N VAL A 84 40.05 -20.11 9.10
CA VAL A 84 40.39 -18.70 8.88
C VAL A 84 41.73 -18.40 9.54
N ASN A 85 42.64 -17.79 8.77
CA ASN A 85 44.00 -17.53 9.25
C ASN A 85 44.07 -16.40 10.32
N GLU A 86 42.96 -15.77 10.65
CA GLU A 86 42.86 -14.69 11.63
C GLU A 86 42.29 -15.20 12.96
N TRP A 87 42.83 -14.62 14.06
CA TRP A 87 42.32 -14.90 15.39
C TRP A 87 40.99 -14.23 15.66
N SER A 88 40.15 -14.85 16.45
CA SER A 88 38.88 -14.32 16.97
C SER A 88 38.77 -14.58 18.46
N ILE A 89 37.93 -13.80 19.15
CA ILE A 89 37.72 -13.92 20.60
C ILE A 89 36.22 -13.80 20.93
N ARG A 90 35.77 -14.53 21.94
CA ARG A 90 34.46 -14.36 22.55
C ARG A 90 34.61 -13.69 23.91
N ILE A 91 34.07 -12.49 24.03
CA ILE A 91 34.10 -11.70 25.26
C ILE A 91 32.73 -11.77 25.93
N GLN A 92 32.78 -11.98 27.28
CA GLN A 92 31.57 -11.97 28.12
C GLN A 92 31.72 -10.91 29.22
N HIS A 93 30.73 -10.01 29.33
CA HIS A 93 30.65 -8.98 30.34
C HIS A 93 29.17 -8.66 30.64
N LEU A 94 28.81 -8.56 31.93
CA LEU A 94 27.48 -8.25 32.45
C LEU A 94 26.36 -9.08 31.75
N GLY A 95 26.52 -10.40 31.69
CA GLY A 95 25.52 -11.32 31.12
C GLY A 95 25.49 -11.38 29.59
N ARG A 96 26.10 -10.43 28.87
CA ARG A 96 26.18 -10.41 27.42
C ARG A 96 27.47 -11.06 26.93
N ARG A 97 27.40 -11.88 25.86
CA ARG A 97 28.54 -12.55 25.26
C ARG A 97 28.54 -12.33 23.74
N LYS A 98 29.68 -11.89 23.18
CA LYS A 98 29.86 -11.69 21.74
C LYS A 98 31.24 -12.04 21.24
N GLY A 99 31.32 -12.40 19.94
CA GLY A 99 32.55 -12.69 19.23
C GLY A 99 33.07 -11.49 18.45
N PHE A 100 34.38 -11.29 18.43
CA PHE A 100 35.08 -10.29 17.66
C PHE A 100 36.15 -10.94 16.80
N ALA A 101 36.20 -10.56 15.50
CA ALA A 101 37.34 -10.87 14.64
C ALA A 101 38.47 -9.88 14.95
N LEU A 102 39.69 -10.37 15.07
CA LEU A 102 40.82 -9.54 15.52
C LEU A 102 41.68 -9.03 14.35
N GLY A 103 41.43 -9.52 13.12
CA GLY A 103 42.08 -9.05 11.89
C GLY A 103 43.62 -9.21 11.92
N THR A 104 44.10 -10.25 12.60
CA THR A 104 45.53 -10.55 12.68
C THR A 104 45.77 -12.05 12.88
N ASN A 105 46.86 -12.57 12.34
CA ASN A 105 47.33 -13.93 12.52
C ASN A 105 48.38 -14.02 13.67
N ASN A 106 48.88 -12.88 14.13
CA ASN A 106 49.82 -12.85 15.29
C ASN A 106 49.07 -13.01 16.61
N LYS A 107 49.42 -14.02 17.36
CA LYS A 107 48.72 -14.40 18.62
C LYS A 107 48.87 -13.35 19.71
N ASP A 108 50.01 -12.70 19.81
CA ASP A 108 50.28 -11.69 20.86
C ASP A 108 49.57 -10.38 20.54
N ALA A 109 49.59 -9.94 19.27
CA ALA A 109 48.84 -8.78 18.81
C ALA A 109 47.32 -9.01 18.96
N ALA A 110 46.85 -10.23 18.71
CA ALA A 110 45.44 -10.61 18.92
C ALA A 110 45.04 -10.53 20.38
N ALA A 111 45.91 -10.99 21.32
CA ALA A 111 45.67 -10.92 22.75
C ALA A 111 45.59 -9.48 23.28
N ILE A 112 46.43 -8.59 22.78
CA ILE A 112 46.41 -7.16 23.10
C ILE A 112 45.09 -6.53 22.59
N LYS A 113 44.73 -6.77 21.34
CA LYS A 113 43.43 -6.31 20.79
C LYS A 113 42.22 -6.81 21.57
N ALA A 114 42.22 -8.09 21.98
CA ALA A 114 41.14 -8.67 22.79
C ALA A 114 41.00 -7.98 24.15
N ARG A 115 42.13 -7.67 24.80
CA ARG A 115 42.17 -6.87 26.04
C ARG A 115 41.59 -5.48 25.82
N ASP A 116 42.00 -4.79 24.77
CA ASP A 116 41.56 -3.42 24.46
C ASP A 116 40.07 -3.36 24.18
N ILE A 117 39.51 -4.35 23.45
CA ILE A 117 38.06 -4.51 23.26
C ILE A 117 37.36 -4.66 24.60
N TYR A 118 37.86 -5.53 25.49
CA TYR A 118 37.30 -5.73 26.83
C TYR A 118 37.29 -4.44 27.64
N LEU A 119 38.42 -3.72 27.67
CA LEU A 119 38.54 -2.45 28.39
C LEU A 119 37.59 -1.39 27.83
N ASN A 120 37.41 -1.36 26.51
CA ASN A 120 36.44 -0.48 25.87
C ASN A 120 35.00 -0.82 26.27
N ILE A 121 34.65 -2.13 26.31
CA ILE A 121 33.35 -2.58 26.81
C ILE A 121 33.09 -2.13 28.24
N VAL A 122 34.11 -2.27 29.12
CA VAL A 122 33.99 -1.86 30.50
C VAL A 122 33.86 -0.35 30.66
N ALA A 123 34.62 0.43 29.89
CA ALA A 123 34.69 1.88 30.01
C ALA A 123 33.53 2.60 29.30
N LYS A 124 33.09 2.13 28.10
CA LYS A 124 32.15 2.82 27.22
C LYS A 124 30.89 2.01 26.90
N GLY A 125 30.81 0.76 27.37
CA GLY A 125 29.70 -0.14 27.11
C GLY A 125 29.81 -0.92 25.78
N TRP A 126 28.88 -1.88 25.63
CA TRP A 126 28.86 -2.80 24.49
C TRP A 126 28.65 -2.10 23.13
N ASP A 127 27.79 -1.10 23.08
CA ASP A 127 27.41 -0.48 21.81
C ASP A 127 28.57 0.36 21.22
N ALA A 128 29.33 1.03 22.07
CA ALA A 128 30.56 1.76 21.68
C ALA A 128 31.66 0.80 21.20
N ALA A 129 31.84 -0.32 21.88
CA ALA A 129 32.83 -1.32 21.47
C ALA A 129 32.44 -2.01 20.15
N GLU A 130 31.15 -2.32 19.95
CA GLU A 130 30.66 -2.89 18.69
C GLU A 130 30.84 -1.92 17.53
N ALA A 131 30.51 -0.64 17.71
CA ALA A 131 30.71 0.38 16.70
C ALA A 131 32.17 0.52 16.27
N GLN A 132 33.10 0.40 17.21
CA GLN A 132 34.53 0.54 16.97
C GLN A 132 35.19 -0.71 16.38
N TYR A 133 34.85 -1.90 16.89
CA TYR A 133 35.58 -3.15 16.59
C TYR A 133 34.81 -4.13 15.69
N ASN A 134 33.52 -3.91 15.49
CA ASN A 134 32.67 -4.71 14.60
C ASN A 134 31.71 -3.80 13.78
N PRO A 135 32.21 -2.78 13.06
CA PRO A 135 31.36 -1.82 12.36
C PRO A 135 30.44 -2.49 11.35
N GLU A 136 30.87 -3.55 10.68
CA GLU A 136 30.04 -4.31 9.74
C GLU A 136 28.85 -5.02 10.44
N MET A 137 29.03 -5.47 11.69
CA MET A 137 27.95 -6.08 12.47
C MET A 137 26.95 -5.04 12.98
N VAL A 138 27.40 -3.82 13.29
CA VAL A 138 26.55 -2.69 13.63
C VAL A 138 25.75 -2.26 12.42
N VAL A 139 26.38 -2.15 11.25
CA VAL A 139 25.71 -1.85 9.96
C VAL A 139 24.66 -2.92 9.62
N ARG A 140 24.93 -4.22 9.88
CA ARG A 140 23.94 -5.30 9.66
C ARG A 140 22.74 -5.25 10.62
N ARG A 141 22.89 -4.69 11.82
CA ARG A 141 21.76 -4.53 12.77
C ARG A 141 20.86 -3.37 12.41
N ASP A 142 21.37 -2.37 11.73
CA ASP A 142 20.66 -1.15 11.36
C ASP A 142 20.03 -1.21 9.95
N ASP A 143 20.05 -2.36 9.28
CA ASP A 143 19.39 -2.57 8.00
C ASP A 143 17.94 -3.02 8.25
N PRO A 144 16.96 -2.10 8.25
CA PRO A 144 15.59 -2.42 8.56
C PRO A 144 14.98 -3.31 7.49
N THR A 145 14.06 -4.15 7.93
CA THR A 145 13.24 -4.97 7.05
C THR A 145 12.11 -4.14 6.42
N VAL A 146 11.52 -4.67 5.36
CA VAL A 146 10.30 -4.12 4.75
C VAL A 146 9.16 -4.02 5.77
N GLY A 147 9.03 -5.00 6.67
CA GLY A 147 8.02 -5.00 7.72
C GLY A 147 8.22 -3.88 8.74
N GLU A 148 9.44 -3.74 9.27
CA GLU A 148 9.82 -2.67 10.21
C GLU A 148 9.63 -1.29 9.59
N PHE A 149 10.03 -1.12 8.34
CA PHE A 149 9.82 0.12 7.60
C PHE A 149 8.35 0.47 7.45
N LEU A 150 7.52 -0.48 7.00
CA LEU A 150 6.09 -0.25 6.82
C LEU A 150 5.40 0.09 8.15
N ALA A 151 5.76 -0.58 9.25
CA ALA A 151 5.22 -0.27 10.58
C ALA A 151 5.60 1.15 11.03
N ALA A 152 6.86 1.55 10.82
CA ALA A 152 7.33 2.89 11.16
C ALA A 152 6.63 3.98 10.31
N VAL A 153 6.41 3.73 9.01
CA VAL A 153 5.67 4.66 8.13
C VAL A 153 4.21 4.77 8.57
N ASP A 154 3.55 3.67 8.91
CA ASP A 154 2.17 3.68 9.40
C ASP A 154 2.03 4.55 10.66
N ALA A 155 2.94 4.36 11.62
CA ALA A 155 2.95 5.11 12.87
C ALA A 155 3.27 6.60 12.72
N LYS A 156 4.07 7.01 11.74
CA LYS A 156 4.63 8.38 11.65
C LYS A 156 4.16 9.20 10.45
N SER A 157 3.56 8.61 9.42
CA SER A 157 3.23 9.31 8.18
C SER A 157 1.98 10.19 8.26
N GLY A 158 1.02 9.85 9.10
CA GLY A 158 -0.31 10.49 9.12
C GLY A 158 -1.13 10.23 7.84
N LEU A 159 -0.76 9.24 7.03
CA LEU A 159 -1.52 8.85 5.84
C LEU A 159 -2.88 8.29 6.26
N LYS A 160 -3.94 8.63 5.49
CA LYS A 160 -5.23 7.95 5.63
C LYS A 160 -5.00 6.43 5.51
N ALA A 161 -5.58 5.63 6.39
CA ALA A 161 -5.37 4.17 6.46
C ALA A 161 -5.56 3.47 5.10
N ARG A 162 -6.53 3.91 4.28
CA ARG A 162 -6.74 3.40 2.92
C ARG A 162 -5.56 3.70 1.99
N THR A 163 -4.99 4.91 2.09
CA THR A 163 -3.84 5.32 1.26
C THR A 163 -2.61 4.52 1.64
N PHE A 164 -2.33 4.39 2.95
CA PHE A 164 -1.23 3.58 3.45
C PHE A 164 -1.36 2.11 3.02
N ARG A 165 -2.56 1.52 3.17
CA ARG A 165 -2.83 0.15 2.73
C ARG A 165 -2.56 -0.06 1.24
N ASN A 166 -2.99 0.87 0.39
CA ASN A 166 -2.73 0.80 -1.04
C ASN A 166 -1.22 0.90 -1.34
N TYR A 167 -0.53 1.89 -0.77
CA TYR A 167 0.91 2.06 -1.00
C TYR A 167 1.70 0.85 -0.49
N GLY A 168 1.37 0.36 0.70
CA GLY A 168 1.97 -0.85 1.26
C GLY A 168 1.71 -2.10 0.43
N SER A 169 0.50 -2.25 -0.14
CA SER A 169 0.18 -3.37 -1.03
C SER A 169 1.04 -3.33 -2.30
N TYR A 170 1.18 -2.18 -2.94
CA TYR A 170 2.04 -2.02 -4.12
C TYR A 170 3.51 -2.27 -3.79
N PHE A 171 4.00 -1.80 -2.64
CA PHE A 171 5.37 -2.02 -2.22
C PHE A 171 5.65 -3.50 -1.94
N ARG A 172 4.77 -4.17 -1.18
CA ARG A 172 4.88 -5.62 -0.94
C ARG A 172 4.89 -6.44 -2.23
N ARG A 173 4.02 -6.07 -3.17
CA ARG A 173 3.99 -6.73 -4.49
C ARG A 173 5.30 -6.55 -5.24
N LEU A 174 5.84 -5.33 -5.26
CA LEU A 174 7.15 -5.03 -5.87
C LEU A 174 8.26 -5.90 -5.27
N VAL A 175 8.31 -5.94 -3.92
CA VAL A 175 9.29 -6.76 -3.20
C VAL A 175 9.13 -8.25 -3.52
N ALA A 176 7.90 -8.75 -3.51
CA ALA A 176 7.62 -10.15 -3.82
C ALA A 176 8.03 -10.53 -5.25
N ASP A 177 7.71 -9.67 -6.23
CA ASP A 177 8.10 -9.89 -7.63
C ASP A 177 9.62 -9.90 -7.80
N MET A 178 10.35 -8.99 -7.10
CA MET A 178 11.81 -8.91 -7.14
C MET A 178 12.51 -10.07 -6.44
N GLN A 179 11.85 -10.71 -5.48
CA GLN A 179 12.37 -11.89 -4.74
C GLN A 179 11.78 -13.20 -5.25
N GLU A 180 10.98 -13.18 -6.31
CA GLU A 180 10.32 -14.34 -6.90
C GLU A 180 9.43 -15.13 -5.91
N PHE A 181 8.81 -14.44 -4.96
CA PHE A 181 7.92 -15.05 -3.95
C PHE A 181 6.53 -15.40 -4.48
N GLY A 182 6.27 -15.12 -5.76
CA GLY A 182 4.96 -15.33 -6.35
C GLY A 182 3.93 -14.25 -6.03
N GLU A 183 2.69 -14.48 -6.46
CA GLU A 183 1.59 -13.54 -6.26
C GLU A 183 1.06 -13.58 -4.83
N ASP A 184 0.45 -12.45 -4.39
CA ASP A 184 -0.24 -12.38 -3.08
C ASP A 184 -1.39 -13.41 -3.07
N PRO A 185 -1.34 -14.42 -2.18
CA PRO A 185 -2.38 -15.46 -2.10
C PRO A 185 -3.78 -14.93 -1.81
N ALA A 186 -3.91 -13.71 -1.27
CA ALA A 186 -5.20 -13.08 -1.05
C ALA A 186 -6.02 -12.85 -2.33
N LYS A 187 -5.40 -12.96 -3.50
CA LYS A 187 -6.11 -12.95 -4.78
C LYS A 187 -6.92 -14.23 -5.02
N PHE A 188 -6.53 -15.35 -4.40
CA PHE A 188 -7.05 -16.68 -4.71
C PHE A 188 -7.80 -17.32 -3.55
N SER A 189 -7.40 -17.08 -2.31
CA SER A 189 -8.10 -17.58 -1.14
C SER A 189 -7.76 -16.79 0.13
N TYR A 190 -8.79 -16.38 0.87
CA TYR A 190 -8.62 -15.74 2.19
C TYR A 190 -8.44 -16.75 3.33
N ARG A 191 -8.69 -18.06 3.08
CA ARG A 191 -8.89 -19.06 4.12
C ARG A 191 -7.67 -19.90 4.47
N ASP A 192 -6.63 -19.91 3.63
CA ASP A 192 -5.59 -20.96 3.70
C ASP A 192 -4.34 -20.61 4.50
N GLY A 193 -4.32 -19.50 5.27
CA GLY A 193 -3.10 -19.10 6.01
C GLY A 193 -1.88 -18.74 5.13
N GLN A 194 -1.92 -19.09 3.85
CA GLN A 194 -0.82 -18.83 2.89
C GLN A 194 -0.45 -17.36 2.78
N ARG A 195 -1.42 -16.47 3.00
CA ARG A 195 -1.16 -15.03 2.99
C ARG A 195 -0.28 -14.59 4.15
N ALA A 196 -0.45 -15.17 5.33
CA ALA A 196 0.37 -14.85 6.50
C ALA A 196 1.83 -15.22 6.24
N ALA A 197 2.09 -16.42 5.75
CA ALA A 197 3.43 -16.89 5.40
C ALA A 197 4.06 -16.05 4.26
N TRP A 198 3.28 -15.67 3.25
CA TRP A 198 3.74 -14.78 2.18
C TRP A 198 4.11 -13.39 2.71
N LEU A 199 3.27 -12.80 3.59
CA LEU A 199 3.54 -11.51 4.21
C LEU A 199 4.80 -11.58 5.08
N GLU A 200 4.99 -12.63 5.85
CA GLU A 200 6.17 -12.84 6.68
C GLU A 200 7.44 -12.86 5.82
N ARG A 201 7.46 -13.64 4.74
CA ARG A 201 8.58 -13.67 3.79
C ARG A 201 8.87 -12.30 3.18
N VAL A 202 7.84 -11.58 2.74
CA VAL A 202 7.99 -10.22 2.17
C VAL A 202 8.48 -9.23 3.20
N HIS A 203 7.94 -9.29 4.43
CA HIS A 203 8.32 -8.38 5.51
C HIS A 203 9.73 -8.64 6.04
N ALA A 204 10.24 -9.87 5.94
CA ALA A 204 11.60 -10.22 6.35
C ALA A 204 12.70 -9.68 5.39
N VAL A 205 12.33 -9.25 4.19
CA VAL A 205 13.30 -8.72 3.20
C VAL A 205 13.94 -7.44 3.73
N LYS A 206 15.27 -7.36 3.67
CA LYS A 206 16.03 -6.17 4.07
C LYS A 206 15.88 -5.05 3.03
N LEU A 207 15.78 -3.79 3.48
CA LEU A 207 15.63 -2.65 2.57
C LEU A 207 16.82 -2.46 1.63
N THR A 208 18.03 -2.81 2.06
CA THR A 208 19.24 -2.79 1.22
C THR A 208 19.15 -3.72 0.01
N ARG A 209 18.28 -4.72 0.04
CA ARG A 209 18.00 -5.58 -1.13
C ARG A 209 17.18 -4.88 -2.22
N ILE A 210 16.61 -3.71 -1.91
CA ILE A 210 15.75 -2.96 -2.81
C ILE A 210 16.55 -1.77 -3.35
N THR A 211 17.27 -1.97 -4.45
CA THR A 211 18.10 -0.93 -5.09
C THR A 211 17.41 -0.34 -6.31
N ALA A 212 17.85 0.85 -6.73
CA ALA A 212 17.35 1.52 -7.93
C ALA A 212 17.53 0.65 -9.19
N ASP A 213 18.66 -0.06 -9.31
CA ASP A 213 18.94 -0.93 -10.45
C ASP A 213 17.96 -2.10 -10.48
N ARG A 214 17.78 -2.81 -9.38
CA ARG A 214 16.80 -3.90 -9.29
C ARG A 214 15.37 -3.45 -9.57
N LEU A 215 14.99 -2.23 -9.17
CA LEU A 215 13.68 -1.64 -9.48
C LEU A 215 13.53 -1.32 -10.98
N ASN A 216 14.60 -0.85 -11.63
CA ASN A 216 14.62 -0.63 -13.07
C ASN A 216 14.54 -1.95 -13.84
N ASP A 217 15.31 -2.97 -13.43
CA ASP A 217 15.28 -4.31 -14.01
C ASP A 217 13.90 -4.95 -13.87
N TRP A 218 13.31 -4.87 -12.67
CA TRP A 218 11.94 -5.33 -12.44
C TRP A 218 10.96 -4.66 -13.40
N ARG A 219 11.05 -3.33 -13.58
CA ARG A 219 10.17 -2.58 -14.49
C ARG A 219 10.28 -3.11 -15.93
N VAL A 220 11.49 -3.28 -16.42
CA VAL A 220 11.75 -3.77 -17.78
C VAL A 220 11.14 -5.17 -17.95
N GLN A 221 11.43 -6.07 -17.02
CA GLN A 221 10.92 -7.44 -17.06
C GLN A 221 9.39 -7.50 -16.91
N TYR A 222 8.81 -6.68 -16.01
CA TYR A 222 7.36 -6.60 -15.82
C TYR A 222 6.63 -6.18 -17.10
N ILE A 223 7.17 -5.21 -17.82
CA ILE A 223 6.62 -4.75 -19.10
C ILE A 223 6.82 -5.83 -20.16
N LYS A 224 8.03 -6.37 -20.32
CA LYS A 224 8.36 -7.39 -21.32
C LYS A 224 7.47 -8.64 -21.22
N LYS A 225 7.23 -9.14 -20.01
CA LYS A 225 6.35 -10.30 -19.77
C LYS A 225 4.89 -10.08 -20.21
N ARG A 226 4.46 -8.82 -20.43
CA ARG A 226 3.08 -8.43 -20.76
C ARG A 226 2.96 -7.73 -22.11
N ASP A 227 4.04 -7.67 -22.88
CA ASP A 227 4.15 -6.98 -24.17
C ASP A 227 3.70 -7.90 -25.32
N VAL A 228 2.42 -8.30 -25.28
CA VAL A 228 1.83 -9.15 -26.33
C VAL A 228 1.21 -8.35 -27.48
N ASN A 229 0.91 -7.07 -27.25
CA ASN A 229 0.44 -6.10 -28.25
C ASN A 229 0.58 -4.66 -27.70
N PRO A 230 0.52 -3.62 -28.55
CA PRO A 230 0.70 -2.24 -28.13
C PRO A 230 -0.21 -1.80 -26.97
N GLN A 231 -1.47 -2.22 -26.95
CA GLN A 231 -2.42 -1.89 -25.89
C GLN A 231 -2.06 -2.58 -24.56
N ALA A 232 -1.65 -3.85 -24.63
CA ALA A 232 -1.19 -4.61 -23.46
C ALA A 232 0.10 -4.00 -22.88
N ARG A 233 1.05 -3.63 -23.76
CA ARG A 233 2.26 -2.90 -23.36
C ARG A 233 1.94 -1.59 -22.64
N GLN A 234 1.05 -0.76 -23.19
CA GLN A 234 0.63 0.48 -22.54
C GLN A 234 -0.04 0.23 -21.18
N ARG A 235 -0.86 -0.81 -21.05
CA ARG A 235 -1.45 -1.21 -19.75
C ARG A 235 -0.36 -1.63 -18.77
N ALA A 236 0.63 -2.42 -19.21
CA ALA A 236 1.76 -2.85 -18.39
C ALA A 236 2.60 -1.67 -17.90
N VAL A 237 2.93 -0.72 -18.78
CA VAL A 237 3.64 0.52 -18.43
C VAL A 237 2.87 1.33 -17.38
N ARG A 238 1.55 1.51 -17.55
CA ARG A 238 0.72 2.23 -16.56
C ARG A 238 0.72 1.53 -15.21
N SER A 239 0.61 0.21 -15.21
CA SER A 239 0.64 -0.59 -13.99
C SER A 239 2.00 -0.49 -13.30
N ALA A 240 3.10 -0.71 -14.02
CA ALA A 240 4.46 -0.58 -13.48
C ALA A 240 4.70 0.82 -12.88
N ASN A 241 4.29 1.88 -13.59
CA ASN A 241 4.38 3.25 -13.09
C ASN A 241 3.58 3.47 -11.80
N SER A 242 2.39 2.85 -11.70
CA SER A 242 1.57 2.93 -10.49
C SER A 242 2.24 2.23 -9.30
N TYR A 243 2.81 1.03 -9.51
CA TYR A 243 3.58 0.32 -8.50
C TYR A 243 4.74 1.18 -7.98
N LEU A 244 5.56 1.70 -8.91
CA LEU A 244 6.73 2.50 -8.55
C LEU A 244 6.36 3.81 -7.84
N ARG A 245 5.34 4.53 -8.31
CA ARG A 245 4.91 5.80 -7.69
C ARG A 245 4.34 5.59 -6.29
N CYS A 246 3.48 4.59 -6.12
CA CYS A 246 2.85 4.29 -4.83
C CYS A 246 3.89 3.80 -3.81
N ALA A 247 4.80 2.92 -4.22
CA ALA A 247 5.87 2.45 -3.35
C ALA A 247 6.85 3.58 -2.99
N ARG A 248 7.25 4.40 -3.97
CA ARG A 248 8.10 5.58 -3.74
C ARG A 248 7.49 6.56 -2.75
N ALA A 249 6.15 6.73 -2.77
CA ALA A 249 5.47 7.64 -1.86
C ALA A 249 5.68 7.28 -0.38
N LEU A 250 5.93 6.00 -0.05
CA LEU A 250 6.29 5.57 1.31
C LEU A 250 7.64 6.16 1.77
N PHE A 251 8.54 6.48 0.84
CA PHE A 251 9.86 7.07 1.09
C PHE A 251 9.84 8.60 1.00
N SER A 252 8.70 9.23 1.29
CA SER A 252 8.57 10.69 1.23
C SER A 252 9.40 11.40 2.31
N ARG A 253 10.08 12.47 1.92
CA ARG A 253 10.84 13.35 2.84
C ARG A 253 10.00 13.90 3.99
N LYS A 254 8.66 13.97 3.83
CA LYS A 254 7.74 14.49 4.85
C LYS A 254 7.81 13.75 6.18
N TRP A 255 8.12 12.46 6.17
CA TRP A 255 8.16 11.62 7.37
C TRP A 255 9.43 10.81 7.52
N ILE A 256 10.23 10.61 6.44
CA ILE A 256 11.37 9.70 6.46
C ILE A 256 12.39 10.05 7.55
N ALA A 257 12.64 11.35 7.77
CA ALA A 257 13.55 11.81 8.82
C ALA A 257 13.05 11.54 10.25
N ARG A 258 11.75 11.17 10.42
CA ARG A 258 11.11 10.92 11.70
C ARG A 258 10.91 9.43 12.00
N LEU A 259 11.38 8.54 11.08
CA LEU A 259 11.10 7.11 11.20
C LEU A 259 11.95 6.41 12.27
N ASN A 260 12.97 7.05 12.83
CA ASN A 260 13.88 6.42 13.79
C ASN A 260 14.49 5.10 13.27
N LEU A 261 14.69 5.01 11.96
CA LEU A 261 15.30 3.88 11.26
C LEU A 261 16.49 4.36 10.46
N ARG A 262 17.57 3.59 10.46
CA ARG A 262 18.70 3.82 9.58
C ARG A 262 18.36 3.27 8.19
N LEU A 263 17.97 4.14 7.29
CA LEU A 263 17.58 3.77 5.94
C LEU A 263 18.80 3.63 5.04
N PRO A 264 18.71 2.83 3.96
CA PRO A 264 19.77 2.75 2.96
C PRO A 264 20.06 4.13 2.33
N ASP A 265 21.33 4.39 2.08
CA ASP A 265 21.76 5.55 1.31
C ASP A 265 22.59 5.07 0.09
N PRO A 266 22.15 5.36 -1.14
CA PRO A 266 20.93 6.11 -1.49
C PRO A 266 19.63 5.36 -1.19
N LEU A 267 18.52 6.12 -1.03
CA LEU A 267 17.20 5.52 -0.82
C LEU A 267 16.78 4.64 -2.02
N PRO A 268 16.03 3.55 -1.81
CA PRO A 268 15.72 2.56 -2.85
C PRO A 268 15.15 3.12 -4.15
N PHE A 269 14.35 4.17 -4.06
CA PHE A 269 13.70 4.79 -5.23
C PHE A 269 14.42 6.04 -5.77
N GLN A 270 15.58 6.38 -5.24
CA GLN A 270 16.38 7.50 -5.74
C GLN A 270 16.94 7.14 -7.13
N GLY A 271 16.73 8.02 -8.09
CA GLY A 271 17.18 7.79 -9.48
C GLY A 271 16.25 6.87 -10.32
N VAL A 272 15.26 6.19 -9.74
CA VAL A 272 14.33 5.35 -10.51
C VAL A 272 13.43 6.23 -11.37
N LYS A 273 13.49 6.06 -12.69
CA LYS A 273 12.66 6.79 -13.67
C LYS A 273 11.41 5.99 -14.00
N VAL A 274 10.27 6.67 -14.09
CA VAL A 274 9.04 6.11 -14.63
C VAL A 274 8.95 6.39 -16.12
N GLU A 275 8.44 5.45 -16.90
CA GLU A 275 8.26 5.62 -18.34
C GLU A 275 7.14 6.65 -18.60
N LYS A 276 7.37 7.59 -19.54
CA LYS A 276 6.33 8.54 -19.94
C LYS A 276 5.17 7.79 -20.58
N ASN A 277 3.99 7.95 -20.02
CA ASN A 277 2.77 7.37 -20.56
C ASN A 277 1.65 8.41 -20.54
N ARG A 278 1.07 8.66 -21.70
CA ARG A 278 -0.12 9.51 -21.82
C ARG A 278 -1.36 8.68 -21.49
N ALA A 279 -2.22 9.19 -20.63
CA ALA A 279 -3.52 8.59 -20.43
C ALA A 279 -4.28 8.59 -21.78
N PRO A 280 -4.95 7.51 -22.17
CA PRO A 280 -5.79 7.53 -23.34
C PRO A 280 -6.90 8.56 -23.11
N LYS A 281 -7.11 9.42 -24.09
CA LYS A 281 -8.21 10.35 -24.09
C LYS A 281 -9.52 9.56 -24.13
N TYR A 282 -10.50 10.06 -23.44
CA TYR A 282 -11.82 9.48 -23.50
C TYR A 282 -12.48 9.87 -24.84
N THR A 283 -12.91 8.89 -25.59
CA THR A 283 -13.74 9.08 -26.77
C THR A 283 -15.04 8.36 -26.49
N SER A 284 -16.14 9.08 -26.53
CA SER A 284 -17.47 8.48 -26.38
C SER A 284 -17.81 7.67 -27.66
N ASN A 285 -18.29 6.46 -27.42
CA ASN A 285 -18.89 5.60 -28.41
C ASN A 285 -20.38 5.34 -28.08
N LEU A 286 -20.94 6.11 -27.12
CA LEU A 286 -22.31 5.98 -26.66
C LEU A 286 -23.13 7.13 -27.19
N ASP A 287 -24.40 6.88 -27.49
CA ASP A 287 -25.41 7.91 -27.68
C ASP A 287 -26.11 8.14 -26.32
N PRO A 288 -25.80 9.25 -25.61
CA PRO A 288 -26.38 9.50 -24.28
C PRO A 288 -27.91 9.68 -24.35
N LYS A 289 -28.43 10.21 -25.45
CA LYS A 289 -29.87 10.44 -25.64
C LYS A 289 -30.62 9.12 -25.81
N GLN A 290 -30.10 8.23 -26.66
CA GLN A 290 -30.65 6.90 -26.82
C GLN A 290 -30.57 6.11 -25.50
N LEU A 291 -29.42 6.16 -24.84
CA LEU A 291 -29.22 5.47 -23.57
C LEU A 291 -30.18 5.94 -22.47
N PHE A 292 -30.50 7.25 -22.46
CA PHE A 292 -31.46 7.81 -21.50
C PHE A 292 -32.90 7.32 -21.82
N ASN A 293 -33.30 7.31 -23.09
CA ASN A 293 -34.61 6.82 -23.52
C ASN A 293 -34.78 5.34 -23.20
N ASP A 294 -33.76 4.53 -23.46
CA ASP A 294 -33.77 3.11 -23.14
C ASP A 294 -33.87 2.89 -21.63
N ALA A 295 -33.09 3.63 -20.83
CA ALA A 295 -33.14 3.53 -19.38
C ALA A 295 -34.52 3.89 -18.82
N LYS A 296 -35.15 4.92 -19.36
CA LYS A 296 -36.51 5.33 -18.98
C LYS A 296 -37.54 4.26 -19.31
N ALA A 297 -37.46 3.70 -20.50
CA ALA A 297 -38.41 2.69 -20.96
C ALA A 297 -38.26 1.34 -20.22
N GLU A 298 -37.01 0.92 -19.98
CA GLU A 298 -36.71 -0.43 -19.48
C GLU A 298 -36.55 -0.51 -17.95
N LEU A 299 -36.13 0.59 -17.28
CA LEU A 299 -35.77 0.55 -15.86
C LEU A 299 -36.70 1.36 -14.96
N ALA A 300 -37.35 2.42 -15.48
CA ALA A 300 -38.07 3.35 -14.60
C ALA A 300 -39.17 2.67 -13.77
N GLU A 301 -39.93 1.76 -14.36
CA GLU A 301 -41.03 1.07 -13.70
C GLU A 301 -40.63 -0.32 -13.17
N THR A 302 -39.62 -0.95 -13.78
CA THR A 302 -39.21 -2.31 -13.42
C THR A 302 -38.16 -2.38 -12.31
N ASN A 303 -37.31 -1.34 -12.19
CA ASN A 303 -36.20 -1.31 -11.27
C ASN A 303 -35.77 0.11 -10.90
N SER A 304 -36.61 0.79 -10.12
CA SER A 304 -36.45 2.21 -9.75
C SER A 304 -35.08 2.53 -9.15
N GLY A 305 -34.50 1.67 -8.33
CA GLY A 305 -33.18 1.86 -7.75
C GLY A 305 -32.07 1.85 -8.81
N VAL A 306 -32.17 0.97 -9.82
CA VAL A 306 -31.21 0.94 -10.94
C VAL A 306 -31.34 2.18 -11.81
N TYR A 307 -32.58 2.60 -12.06
CA TYR A 307 -32.86 3.82 -12.83
C TYR A 307 -32.34 5.07 -12.11
N LEU A 308 -32.59 5.21 -10.79
CA LEU A 308 -32.02 6.30 -10.00
C LEU A 308 -30.49 6.30 -10.03
N ALA A 309 -29.84 5.16 -9.90
CA ALA A 309 -28.38 5.06 -10.00
C ALA A 309 -27.88 5.50 -11.38
N PHE A 310 -28.62 5.19 -12.44
CA PHE A 310 -28.35 5.65 -13.80
C PHE A 310 -28.49 7.17 -13.93
N LEU A 311 -29.60 7.75 -13.47
CA LEU A 311 -29.86 9.19 -13.50
C LEU A 311 -28.77 9.97 -12.75
N LEU A 312 -28.40 9.53 -11.57
CA LEU A 312 -27.34 10.13 -10.76
C LEU A 312 -25.96 10.00 -11.41
N GLY A 313 -25.71 8.91 -12.16
CA GLY A 313 -24.47 8.68 -12.88
C GLY A 313 -24.34 9.51 -14.16
N LEU A 314 -25.35 9.49 -15.02
CA LEU A 314 -25.36 10.15 -16.32
C LEU A 314 -25.85 11.60 -16.26
N GLY A 315 -26.94 11.87 -15.51
CA GLY A 315 -27.56 13.20 -15.45
C GLY A 315 -26.90 14.16 -14.44
N VAL A 316 -26.31 13.62 -13.39
CA VAL A 316 -25.67 14.42 -12.32
C VAL A 316 -24.14 14.22 -12.27
N GLY A 317 -23.63 13.17 -12.89
CA GLY A 317 -22.22 12.88 -12.93
C GLY A 317 -21.61 12.44 -11.59
N LEU A 318 -22.38 11.86 -10.67
CA LEU A 318 -21.89 11.44 -9.36
C LEU A 318 -20.94 10.22 -9.45
N ARG A 319 -20.04 10.10 -8.49
CA ARG A 319 -19.20 8.91 -8.33
C ARG A 319 -19.97 7.80 -7.61
N LYS A 320 -19.61 6.53 -7.85
CA LYS A 320 -20.26 5.38 -7.21
C LYS A 320 -20.44 5.53 -5.69
N GLY A 321 -19.38 5.98 -4.99
CA GLY A 321 -19.47 6.18 -3.54
C GLY A 321 -20.35 7.36 -3.14
N GLU A 322 -20.43 8.40 -3.97
CA GLU A 322 -21.32 9.54 -3.76
C GLU A 322 -22.78 9.09 -3.93
N ILE A 323 -23.08 8.28 -4.96
CA ILE A 323 -24.42 7.73 -5.20
C ILE A 323 -24.81 6.76 -4.07
N ASP A 324 -23.90 5.90 -3.63
CA ASP A 324 -24.17 4.91 -2.56
C ASP A 324 -24.50 5.55 -1.21
N GLY A 325 -23.83 6.68 -0.91
CA GLY A 325 -24.00 7.41 0.34
C GLY A 325 -24.91 8.63 0.25
N LEU A 326 -25.60 8.88 -0.87
CA LEU A 326 -26.49 10.02 -1.02
C LEU A 326 -27.77 9.77 -0.23
N GLU A 327 -28.14 10.74 0.61
CA GLU A 327 -29.36 10.76 1.40
C GLU A 327 -30.35 11.76 0.79
N TRP A 328 -31.65 11.49 0.95
CA TRP A 328 -32.72 12.38 0.46
C TRP A 328 -32.68 13.79 1.09
N THR A 329 -32.12 13.91 2.27
CA THR A 329 -31.88 15.19 2.95
C THR A 329 -30.94 16.13 2.18
N HIS A 330 -30.10 15.57 1.33
CA HIS A 330 -29.15 16.33 0.47
C HIS A 330 -29.68 16.55 -0.96
N VAL A 331 -30.95 16.15 -1.24
CA VAL A 331 -31.56 16.30 -2.57
C VAL A 331 -32.64 17.38 -2.52
N HIS A 332 -32.29 18.60 -2.90
CA HIS A 332 -33.13 19.79 -2.89
C HIS A 332 -33.76 20.00 -4.27
N LEU A 333 -34.83 19.24 -4.56
CA LEU A 333 -35.50 19.24 -5.87
C LEU A 333 -36.16 20.58 -6.19
N ASP A 334 -36.63 21.28 -5.18
CA ASP A 334 -37.21 22.63 -5.23
C ASP A 334 -36.21 23.68 -5.70
N LYS A 335 -34.95 23.50 -5.33
CA LYS A 335 -33.83 24.38 -5.70
C LYS A 335 -33.07 23.88 -6.93
N GLY A 336 -33.38 22.67 -7.42
CA GLY A 336 -32.61 22.04 -8.50
C GLY A 336 -31.17 21.74 -8.09
N ILE A 337 -30.89 21.37 -6.82
CA ILE A 337 -29.54 21.15 -6.33
C ILE A 337 -29.43 19.80 -5.61
N ILE A 338 -28.37 19.07 -5.92
CA ILE A 338 -27.94 17.88 -5.16
C ILE A 338 -26.63 18.22 -4.46
N GLU A 339 -26.64 18.17 -3.13
CA GLU A 339 -25.46 18.44 -2.32
C GLU A 339 -24.60 17.18 -2.18
N VAL A 340 -23.34 17.30 -2.55
CA VAL A 340 -22.32 16.25 -2.34
C VAL A 340 -21.42 16.67 -1.20
N THR A 341 -21.61 16.07 -0.04
CA THR A 341 -20.88 16.40 1.17
C THR A 341 -20.33 15.15 1.87
N THR A 342 -19.50 15.36 2.89
CA THR A 342 -19.05 14.27 3.77
C THR A 342 -20.17 13.96 4.77
N THR A 343 -20.56 12.70 4.84
CA THR A 343 -21.51 12.19 5.81
C THR A 343 -20.83 11.17 6.74
N GLU A 344 -21.55 10.67 7.73
CA GLU A 344 -21.07 9.61 8.60
C GLU A 344 -20.68 8.35 7.77
N HIS A 345 -21.39 8.09 6.68
CA HIS A 345 -21.24 6.89 5.86
C HIS A 345 -20.37 7.08 4.62
N HIS A 346 -20.11 8.33 4.22
CA HIS A 346 -19.34 8.65 3.02
C HIS A 346 -18.33 9.77 3.27
N GLY A 347 -17.04 9.46 3.07
CA GLY A 347 -15.95 10.45 3.09
C GLY A 347 -15.55 10.88 1.71
N LEU A 348 -15.55 12.16 1.45
CA LEU A 348 -15.06 12.72 0.19
C LEU A 348 -13.55 12.50 0.02
N LYS A 349 -13.12 12.41 -1.24
CA LYS A 349 -11.70 12.23 -1.59
C LYS A 349 -10.87 13.44 -1.17
N SER A 350 -11.41 14.64 -1.32
CA SER A 350 -10.81 15.90 -0.93
C SER A 350 -11.92 16.89 -0.51
N ALA A 351 -11.58 17.93 0.23
CA ALA A 351 -12.54 18.96 0.68
C ALA A 351 -13.19 19.68 -0.51
N GLU A 352 -12.42 19.94 -1.57
CA GLU A 352 -12.87 20.59 -2.81
C GLU A 352 -13.90 19.77 -3.59
N SER A 353 -14.06 18.47 -3.25
CA SER A 353 -15.11 17.62 -3.84
C SER A 353 -16.49 17.87 -3.22
N ALA A 354 -16.59 18.61 -2.12
CA ALA A 354 -17.84 19.06 -1.53
C ALA A 354 -18.40 20.21 -2.38
N ALA A 355 -19.57 20.03 -2.99
CA ALA A 355 -20.27 21.08 -3.73
C ALA A 355 -21.71 20.69 -4.02
N GLY A 356 -22.56 21.66 -4.23
CA GLY A 356 -23.85 21.49 -4.89
C GLY A 356 -23.67 21.20 -6.37
N VAL A 357 -24.41 20.26 -6.90
CA VAL A 357 -24.53 20.01 -8.33
C VAL A 357 -25.90 20.46 -8.77
N GLU A 358 -25.93 21.41 -9.70
CA GLU A 358 -27.17 21.89 -10.27
C GLU A 358 -27.76 20.84 -11.23
N ILE A 359 -29.07 20.67 -11.19
CA ILE A 359 -29.84 19.80 -12.07
C ILE A 359 -30.99 20.61 -12.71
N ASP A 360 -31.29 20.31 -13.94
CA ASP A 360 -32.39 20.97 -14.62
C ASP A 360 -33.77 20.51 -14.07
N PRO A 361 -34.84 21.32 -14.29
CA PRO A 361 -36.16 21.01 -13.75
C PRO A 361 -36.75 19.66 -14.25
N ALA A 362 -36.41 19.23 -15.44
CA ALA A 362 -36.92 17.96 -15.99
C ALA A 362 -36.27 16.78 -15.28
N LEU A 363 -34.95 16.83 -15.02
CA LEU A 363 -34.24 15.82 -14.26
C LEU A 363 -34.69 15.83 -12.78
N ALA A 364 -34.89 17.02 -12.19
CA ALA A 364 -35.41 17.15 -10.83
C ALA A 364 -36.79 16.50 -10.69
N LYS A 365 -37.70 16.73 -11.65
CA LYS A 365 -39.01 16.10 -11.71
C LYS A 365 -38.92 14.58 -11.85
N GLU A 366 -38.02 14.09 -12.69
CA GLU A 366 -37.83 12.66 -12.90
C GLU A 366 -37.27 11.94 -11.65
N ILE A 367 -36.27 12.53 -10.98
CA ILE A 367 -35.75 12.02 -9.69
C ILE A 367 -36.85 12.10 -8.62
N GLY A 368 -37.65 13.17 -8.61
CA GLY A 368 -38.72 13.40 -7.65
C GLY A 368 -39.83 12.35 -7.65
N ARG A 369 -40.03 11.63 -8.77
CA ARG A 369 -40.99 10.48 -8.83
C ARG A 369 -40.69 9.40 -7.80
N PHE A 370 -39.45 9.27 -7.39
CA PHE A 370 -38.96 8.25 -6.47
C PHE A 370 -38.72 8.76 -5.07
N LYS A 371 -38.98 10.06 -4.79
CA LYS A 371 -38.78 10.63 -3.47
C LYS A 371 -39.86 10.13 -2.52
N PRO A 372 -39.51 9.52 -1.37
CA PRO A 372 -40.47 9.08 -0.39
C PRO A 372 -41.17 10.28 0.27
N LYS A 373 -42.39 10.07 0.80
CA LYS A 373 -43.15 11.12 1.52
C LYS A 373 -42.38 11.72 2.66
N VAL A 374 -41.59 10.92 3.38
CA VAL A 374 -40.66 11.36 4.42
C VAL A 374 -39.26 11.38 3.78
N SER A 375 -38.69 12.56 3.65
CA SER A 375 -37.36 12.75 3.06
C SER A 375 -36.25 12.30 4.04
N ALA A 376 -36.25 11.02 4.42
CA ALA A 376 -35.27 10.41 5.29
C ALA A 376 -34.64 9.18 4.61
N GLY A 377 -33.42 8.87 4.98
CA GLY A 377 -32.69 7.71 4.46
C GLY A 377 -32.00 7.95 3.12
N PHE A 378 -31.43 6.88 2.61
CA PHE A 378 -30.62 6.91 1.39
C PHE A 378 -31.49 6.94 0.12
N VAL A 379 -30.98 7.63 -0.92
CA VAL A 379 -31.64 7.68 -2.23
C VAL A 379 -31.72 6.31 -2.89
N LEU A 380 -30.68 5.50 -2.78
CA LEU A 380 -30.75 4.10 -3.17
C LEU A 380 -31.09 3.23 -1.96
N GLU A 381 -32.20 2.51 -2.04
CA GLU A 381 -32.55 1.50 -1.03
C GLU A 381 -31.62 0.30 -1.08
N SER A 382 -31.38 -0.29 0.07
CA SER A 382 -30.58 -1.51 0.19
C SER A 382 -30.83 -2.23 1.50
N ASN A 383 -30.87 -3.55 1.46
CA ASN A 383 -30.95 -4.41 2.65
C ASN A 383 -29.60 -4.49 3.40
N SER A 384 -28.52 -4.03 2.81
CA SER A 384 -27.22 -4.01 3.47
C SER A 384 -27.10 -2.79 4.37
N PRO A 385 -26.61 -2.95 5.62
CA PRO A 385 -26.53 -1.86 6.58
C PRO A 385 -25.55 -0.78 6.13
N ALA A 386 -25.88 0.47 6.47
CA ALA A 386 -24.90 1.55 6.39
C ALA A 386 -23.76 1.27 7.39
N ARG A 387 -22.54 1.49 6.97
CA ARG A 387 -21.35 1.35 7.83
C ARG A 387 -20.67 2.71 7.95
N PRO A 388 -20.20 3.07 9.16
CA PRO A 388 -19.37 4.25 9.31
C PRO A 388 -18.21 4.14 8.33
N ASN A 389 -17.74 5.27 7.84
CA ASN A 389 -16.73 5.43 6.78
C ASN A 389 -15.59 4.41 6.93
N ALA A 390 -15.83 3.21 6.42
CA ALA A 390 -14.96 2.06 6.65
C ALA A 390 -13.76 2.09 5.69
N ASN A 391 -12.62 1.66 6.20
CA ASN A 391 -11.38 1.50 5.44
C ASN A 391 -11.46 0.47 4.29
N LEU A 392 -12.57 -0.24 4.15
CA LEU A 392 -12.80 -1.25 3.13
C LEU A 392 -13.67 -0.70 2.00
N ARG A 393 -13.48 -1.22 0.78
CA ARG A 393 -14.42 -1.00 -0.32
C ARG A 393 -15.72 -1.73 0.01
N TYR A 394 -16.66 -1.01 0.53
CA TYR A 394 -17.99 -1.46 0.79
C TYR A 394 -18.97 -0.50 0.15
N TYR A 395 -19.87 -1.02 -0.63
CA TYR A 395 -21.00 -0.26 -1.18
C TYR A 395 -22.27 -0.95 -0.71
N ARG A 396 -23.13 -0.19 -0.05
CA ARG A 396 -24.39 -0.65 0.50
C ARG A 396 -25.33 -1.16 -0.60
N ALA A 397 -25.42 -0.41 -1.70
CA ALA A 397 -26.23 -0.72 -2.86
C ALA A 397 -25.47 -1.51 -3.95
N GLU A 398 -24.47 -2.32 -3.60
CA GLU A 398 -23.70 -3.11 -4.58
C GLU A 398 -24.58 -3.98 -5.50
N PRO A 399 -25.66 -4.65 -5.01
CA PRO A 399 -26.56 -5.41 -5.89
C PRO A 399 -27.24 -4.52 -6.97
N THR A 400 -27.65 -3.32 -6.59
CA THR A 400 -28.24 -2.33 -7.54
C THR A 400 -27.22 -1.89 -8.58
N PHE A 401 -25.99 -1.62 -8.18
CA PHE A 401 -24.92 -1.28 -9.12
C PHE A 401 -24.59 -2.44 -10.06
N GLN A 402 -24.61 -3.68 -9.57
CA GLN A 402 -24.33 -4.83 -10.43
C GLN A 402 -25.42 -4.98 -11.50
N LYS A 403 -26.70 -4.84 -11.15
CA LYS A 403 -27.81 -4.84 -12.13
C LYS A 403 -27.63 -3.71 -13.16
N LEU A 404 -27.25 -2.50 -12.71
CA LEU A 404 -26.95 -1.40 -13.61
C LEU A 404 -25.78 -1.72 -14.56
N TYR A 405 -24.74 -2.37 -14.07
CA TYR A 405 -23.59 -2.77 -14.89
C TYR A 405 -23.96 -3.79 -15.96
N ASP A 406 -24.80 -4.77 -15.60
CA ASP A 406 -25.26 -5.80 -16.54
C ASP A 406 -26.14 -5.17 -17.63
N TRP A 407 -27.04 -4.27 -17.25
CA TRP A 407 -27.86 -3.50 -18.20
C TRP A 407 -26.97 -2.60 -19.10
N LEU A 408 -26.03 -1.85 -18.54
CA LEU A 408 -25.11 -1.02 -19.34
C LEU A 408 -24.28 -1.85 -20.32
N ARG A 409 -23.86 -3.05 -19.92
CA ARG A 409 -23.14 -3.96 -20.82
C ARG A 409 -24.02 -4.44 -21.97
N SER A 410 -25.31 -4.73 -21.74
CA SER A 410 -26.26 -5.06 -22.80
C SER A 410 -26.44 -3.91 -23.79
N LYS A 411 -26.27 -2.65 -23.33
CA LYS A 411 -26.28 -1.44 -24.17
C LYS A 411 -24.90 -1.10 -24.78
N GLY A 412 -23.93 -2.02 -24.72
CA GLY A 412 -22.65 -1.88 -25.40
C GLY A 412 -21.56 -1.16 -24.58
N VAL A 413 -21.76 -0.88 -23.30
CA VAL A 413 -20.73 -0.29 -22.42
C VAL A 413 -19.72 -1.36 -22.01
N LYS A 414 -18.60 -1.45 -22.73
CA LYS A 414 -17.53 -2.47 -22.52
C LYS A 414 -16.52 -2.12 -21.40
N SER A 415 -16.78 -1.11 -20.60
CA SER A 415 -15.85 -0.63 -19.58
C SER A 415 -15.86 -1.53 -18.33
N ASP A 416 -14.69 -1.75 -17.72
CA ASP A 416 -14.59 -2.39 -16.39
C ASP A 416 -15.22 -1.54 -15.26
N LYS A 417 -15.52 -0.26 -15.55
CA LYS A 417 -16.12 0.68 -14.60
C LYS A 417 -17.29 1.42 -15.26
N PRO A 418 -18.43 0.73 -15.52
CA PRO A 418 -19.53 1.30 -16.29
C PRO A 418 -20.07 2.62 -15.72
N LEU A 419 -20.28 2.70 -14.40
CA LEU A 419 -20.77 3.93 -13.77
C LEU A 419 -19.78 5.11 -13.91
N HIS A 420 -18.47 4.83 -13.90
CA HIS A 420 -17.48 5.89 -14.18
C HIS A 420 -17.49 6.32 -15.64
N THR A 421 -17.92 5.44 -16.55
CA THR A 421 -18.16 5.80 -17.95
C THR A 421 -19.34 6.75 -18.06
N LEU A 422 -20.46 6.52 -17.36
CA LEU A 422 -21.59 7.47 -17.32
C LEU A 422 -21.15 8.86 -16.85
N ARG A 423 -20.36 8.94 -15.79
CA ARG A 423 -19.80 10.22 -15.34
C ARG A 423 -18.86 10.87 -16.36
N LYS A 424 -18.13 10.09 -17.15
CA LYS A 424 -17.34 10.64 -18.27
C LYS A 424 -18.22 11.17 -19.39
N GLU A 425 -19.31 10.47 -19.71
CA GLU A 425 -20.30 10.96 -20.68
C GLU A 425 -20.90 12.28 -20.21
N PHE A 426 -21.32 12.39 -18.95
CA PHE A 426 -21.79 13.64 -18.37
C PHE A 426 -20.76 14.75 -18.55
N GLY A 427 -19.51 14.53 -18.19
CA GLY A 427 -18.44 15.52 -18.38
C GLY A 427 -18.18 15.86 -19.85
N SER A 428 -18.33 14.89 -20.76
CA SER A 428 -18.19 15.11 -22.20
C SER A 428 -19.31 15.98 -22.74
N MET A 429 -20.57 15.73 -22.35
CA MET A 429 -21.71 16.54 -22.72
C MET A 429 -21.57 17.99 -22.22
N ILE A 430 -21.24 18.19 -20.96
CA ILE A 430 -21.00 19.52 -20.41
C ILE A 430 -19.85 20.23 -21.15
N ASN A 431 -18.74 19.52 -21.44
CA ASN A 431 -17.63 20.12 -22.18
C ASN A 431 -18.01 20.52 -23.62
N GLN A 432 -18.86 19.75 -24.28
CA GLN A 432 -19.32 20.06 -25.62
C GLN A 432 -20.23 21.29 -25.67
N HIS A 433 -21.10 21.46 -24.69
CA HIS A 433 -22.08 22.54 -24.67
C HIS A 433 -21.56 23.81 -23.97
N PHE A 434 -20.77 23.68 -22.91
CA PHE A 434 -20.41 24.79 -22.05
C PHE A 434 -18.88 24.94 -21.83
N GLY A 435 -18.08 24.09 -22.48
CA GLY A 435 -16.63 24.15 -22.43
C GLY A 435 -16.00 23.49 -21.21
N LEU A 436 -14.65 23.47 -21.22
CA LEU A 436 -13.84 22.69 -20.29
C LEU A 436 -13.96 23.14 -18.83
N TYR A 437 -14.11 24.44 -18.60
CA TYR A 437 -14.27 25.02 -17.25
C TYR A 437 -15.59 24.59 -16.62
N ALA A 438 -16.68 24.64 -17.36
CA ALA A 438 -17.98 24.18 -16.90
C ALA A 438 -17.94 22.67 -16.59
N ALA A 439 -17.30 21.86 -17.43
CA ALA A 439 -17.13 20.44 -17.18
C ALA A 439 -16.27 20.17 -15.92
N MET A 440 -15.23 20.96 -15.66
CA MET A 440 -14.41 20.86 -14.44
C MET A 440 -15.27 21.13 -13.20
N THR A 441 -16.03 22.21 -13.20
CA THR A 441 -16.91 22.62 -12.09
C THR A 441 -17.99 21.58 -11.85
N ALA A 442 -18.75 21.17 -12.88
CA ALA A 442 -19.82 20.20 -12.76
C ALA A 442 -19.29 18.81 -12.29
N LEU A 443 -18.09 18.43 -12.69
CA LEU A 443 -17.43 17.23 -12.24
C LEU A 443 -16.73 17.39 -10.86
N ARG A 444 -16.67 18.58 -10.30
CA ARG A 444 -15.99 18.86 -9.03
C ARG A 444 -14.55 18.33 -9.05
N HIS A 445 -13.78 18.70 -10.09
CA HIS A 445 -12.37 18.38 -10.19
C HIS A 445 -11.54 19.55 -9.63
N ALA A 446 -10.68 19.26 -8.67
CA ALA A 446 -9.78 20.28 -8.07
C ALA A 446 -8.73 20.81 -9.06
N ASP A 447 -8.40 20.03 -10.11
CA ASP A 447 -7.38 20.36 -11.09
C ASP A 447 -7.94 20.26 -12.51
N ILE A 448 -7.81 21.36 -13.28
CA ILE A 448 -8.23 21.44 -14.68
C ILE A 448 -7.44 20.46 -15.56
N GLY A 449 -6.20 20.14 -15.20
CA GLY A 449 -5.39 19.15 -15.90
C GLY A 449 -6.04 17.77 -15.92
N THR A 450 -6.77 17.40 -14.85
CA THR A 450 -7.57 16.17 -14.80
C THR A 450 -8.67 16.18 -15.84
N THR A 451 -9.40 17.28 -15.98
CA THR A 451 -10.49 17.40 -16.98
C THR A 451 -9.92 17.50 -18.40
N SER A 452 -8.91 18.33 -18.60
CA SER A 452 -8.24 18.51 -19.88
C SER A 452 -7.64 17.21 -20.43
N SER A 453 -6.99 16.41 -19.57
CA SER A 453 -6.40 15.13 -20.00
C SER A 453 -7.42 14.12 -20.49
N HIS A 454 -8.68 14.24 -20.07
CA HIS A 454 -9.76 13.35 -20.46
C HIS A 454 -10.58 13.84 -21.66
N TYR A 455 -10.86 15.14 -21.77
CA TYR A 455 -11.90 15.68 -22.70
C TYR A 455 -11.36 16.50 -23.87
N THR A 456 -10.06 16.81 -23.96
CA THR A 456 -9.49 17.62 -25.05
C THR A 456 -9.36 16.90 -26.40
N SER A 457 -9.96 15.73 -26.59
CA SER A 457 -9.96 15.04 -27.91
C SER A 457 -10.88 15.69 -28.95
N ASN A 458 -11.94 16.36 -28.51
CA ASN A 458 -12.81 17.12 -29.40
C ASN A 458 -12.30 18.56 -29.53
N ARG A 459 -11.18 18.75 -30.24
CA ARG A 459 -10.84 20.09 -30.72
C ARG A 459 -11.84 20.46 -31.76
N GLN A 460 -12.88 21.23 -31.40
CA GLN A 460 -13.53 22.08 -32.38
C GLN A 460 -12.43 22.91 -33.04
N ARG A 461 -12.38 22.86 -34.34
CA ARG A 461 -11.55 23.80 -35.11
C ARG A 461 -12.19 25.18 -34.93
N ILE A 462 -11.64 25.94 -33.97
CA ILE A 462 -12.10 27.31 -33.74
C ILE A 462 -11.31 28.17 -34.72
N ALA A 463 -11.96 28.65 -35.73
CA ALA A 463 -11.46 29.76 -36.52
C ALA A 463 -12.02 31.05 -35.89
N LEU A 464 -11.15 31.98 -35.59
CA LEU A 464 -11.60 33.34 -35.24
C LEU A 464 -12.27 33.94 -36.49
N PRO A 465 -13.49 34.45 -36.36
CA PRO A 465 -14.15 35.16 -37.48
C PRO A 465 -13.48 36.54 -37.67
N MET A 466 -12.28 36.51 -38.23
CA MET A 466 -11.48 37.74 -38.43
C MET A 466 -12.24 38.75 -39.26
N THR A 467 -13.13 38.32 -40.15
CA THR A 467 -13.99 39.20 -40.94
C THR A 467 -14.92 40.05 -40.07
N GLU A 468 -15.44 39.48 -38.96
CA GLU A 468 -16.30 40.22 -38.01
C GLU A 468 -15.49 41.16 -37.13
N LEU A 469 -14.25 40.77 -36.78
CA LEU A 469 -13.35 41.60 -35.99
C LEU A 469 -12.71 42.74 -36.78
N MET A 470 -12.58 42.57 -38.10
CA MET A 470 -12.01 43.59 -38.98
C MET A 470 -13.09 44.52 -39.62
N GLN A 471 -14.36 44.19 -39.44
CA GLN A 471 -15.42 45.16 -39.73
C GLN A 471 -15.48 46.16 -38.60
N ASP A 472 -14.78 47.24 -38.78
CA ASP A 472 -14.85 48.44 -37.96
C ASP A 472 -16.33 48.84 -37.85
N LYS A 473 -16.89 48.89 -36.66
CA LYS A 473 -18.21 49.51 -36.47
C LYS A 473 -18.04 51.00 -36.67
N GLY A 474 -17.83 51.35 -37.93
CA GLY A 474 -17.89 52.71 -38.38
C GLY A 474 -19.24 53.30 -38.03
N GLN A 475 -19.22 54.25 -37.15
CA GLN A 475 -20.17 55.35 -37.03
C GLN A 475 -21.65 54.98 -36.90
N LYS A 476 -22.13 55.04 -35.67
CA LYS A 476 -23.41 55.74 -35.48
C LYS A 476 -23.10 57.12 -34.96
N ALA A 477 -23.24 58.11 -35.79
CA ALA A 477 -23.48 59.52 -35.45
C ALA A 477 -24.81 59.65 -34.76
#